data_a98a6e116783e49f4ca5d4b39f87080e
#
_entry.id   a98a6e116783e49f4ca5d4b39f87080e
#
_cell.length_a   1.000
_cell.length_b   1.000
_cell.length_c   1.000
_cell.angle_alpha   90.00
_cell.angle_beta   90.00
_cell.angle_gamma   90.00
#
_symmetry.space_group_name_H-M   'P 1'
#
loop_
_entity.id
_entity.type
_entity.pdbx_description
1 polymer ?
#
loop_
_entity_poly.entity_id
_entity_poly.type
_entity_poly.pdbx_seq_one_letter_code
_entity_poly.pdbx_strand_id
1 'polypeptide(L)'
;MQSDSIPFCKDYLKKHASYPVTILLDELGLTSHSKFPSPDVLNELTSRYHKQWTGPVFKGQSQFSEDEQRYYETIISEDGVVPTREQSWHDLFNALIWLQFPKTKSLLNELHISDIEAYGVNPRTARRNRITHFDECGVVLAIEEPRPSGVESLEVFLQQLATHEWEQVFLANRGRWHAEVTPYVFGHANLEMMLNPFIGLTGKWLAVSVPQGFSGLDKWQQRAVLDDAMSARISALDAFQITPLLKPLPLLGVPLWHSPQDAKFYQNKDYFRPLRQGAKPTKQLPLWV
;
A
#
# COMPACT_ATOMS: atom_id res chain seq x y z
N MET A 1 9.72 16.89 8.11
CA MET A 1 9.40 16.76 9.55
C MET A 1 9.55 15.27 9.82
N GLN A 2 10.40 14.89 10.75
CA GLN A 2 10.55 13.46 11.08
C GLN A 2 9.24 13.00 11.75
N SER A 3 8.67 11.91 11.28
CA SER A 3 7.42 11.30 11.80
C SER A 3 7.51 10.96 13.29
N ASP A 4 8.71 10.63 13.77
CA ASP A 4 8.98 10.30 15.17
C ASP A 4 8.62 11.44 16.16
N SER A 5 8.41 12.66 15.68
CA SER A 5 7.89 13.78 16.48
C SER A 5 6.36 13.87 16.53
N ILE A 6 5.65 13.08 15.72
CA ILE A 6 4.18 13.08 15.67
C ILE A 6 3.64 12.25 16.84
N PRO A 7 2.82 12.83 17.74
CA PRO A 7 2.32 12.11 18.89
C PRO A 7 1.31 11.03 18.49
N PHE A 8 1.30 9.90 19.17
CA PHE A 8 0.23 8.91 19.09
C PHE A 8 -0.98 9.43 19.90
N CYS A 9 -1.76 10.28 19.25
CA CYS A 9 -2.85 11.00 19.90
C CYS A 9 -4.07 11.12 18.95
N LYS A 10 -5.23 10.69 19.42
CA LYS A 10 -6.47 10.68 18.66
C LYS A 10 -6.85 12.06 18.08
N ASP A 11 -6.70 13.11 18.89
CA ASP A 11 -7.07 14.47 18.48
C ASP A 11 -6.12 15.00 17.41
N TYR A 12 -4.83 14.69 17.52
CA TYR A 12 -3.86 15.02 16.49
C TYR A 12 -4.20 14.31 15.17
N LEU A 13 -4.41 12.98 15.24
CA LEU A 13 -4.73 12.17 14.06
C LEU A 13 -5.99 12.65 13.35
N LYS A 14 -7.07 12.92 14.08
CA LYS A 14 -8.31 13.45 13.52
C LYS A 14 -8.15 14.80 12.81
N LYS A 15 -7.22 15.63 13.30
CA LYS A 15 -7.00 16.97 12.78
C LYS A 15 -6.08 17.00 11.57
N HIS A 16 -5.08 16.12 11.51
CA HIS A 16 -3.96 16.23 10.59
C HIS A 16 -3.83 15.04 9.62
N ALA A 17 -4.16 13.83 10.07
CA ALA A 17 -3.98 12.65 9.25
C ALA A 17 -5.05 12.50 8.16
N SER A 18 -4.65 11.94 7.02
CA SER A 18 -5.57 11.60 5.93
C SER A 18 -6.51 10.46 6.30
N TYR A 19 -7.64 10.38 5.60
CA TYR A 19 -8.68 9.37 5.79
C TYR A 19 -8.15 7.92 5.82
N PRO A 20 -7.23 7.46 4.93
CA PRO A 20 -6.72 6.09 4.99
C PRO A 20 -6.03 5.73 6.31
N VAL A 21 -5.32 6.69 6.91
CA VAL A 21 -4.67 6.48 8.21
C VAL A 21 -5.69 6.40 9.34
N THR A 22 -6.61 7.36 9.39
CA THR A 22 -7.61 7.42 10.47
C THR A 22 -8.52 6.21 10.47
N ILE A 23 -9.00 5.79 9.28
CA ILE A 23 -9.89 4.63 9.17
C ILE A 23 -9.17 3.32 9.53
N LEU A 24 -7.91 3.16 9.11
CA LEU A 24 -7.12 1.97 9.45
C LEU A 24 -6.93 1.83 10.96
N LEU A 25 -6.54 2.91 11.64
CA LEU A 25 -6.33 2.89 13.08
C LEU A 25 -7.64 2.70 13.86
N ASP A 26 -8.75 3.27 13.38
CA ASP A 26 -10.07 3.10 13.98
C ASP A 26 -10.58 1.64 13.82
N GLU A 27 -10.47 1.06 12.65
CA GLU A 27 -10.88 -0.34 12.37
C GLU A 27 -10.11 -1.35 13.23
N LEU A 28 -8.87 -1.04 13.61
CA LEU A 28 -8.04 -1.87 14.48
C LEU A 28 -8.23 -1.55 15.97
N GLY A 29 -9.06 -0.55 16.30
CA GLY A 29 -9.29 -0.10 17.68
C GLY A 29 -8.11 0.66 18.30
N LEU A 30 -7.10 1.02 17.49
CA LEU A 30 -5.86 1.64 17.96
C LEU A 30 -6.03 3.11 18.33
N THR A 31 -7.03 3.80 17.78
CA THR A 31 -7.32 5.20 18.16
C THR A 31 -7.77 5.39 19.59
N SER A 32 -8.18 4.30 20.28
CA SER A 32 -8.52 4.33 21.72
C SER A 32 -7.28 4.26 22.63
N HIS A 33 -6.12 3.89 22.09
CA HIS A 33 -4.87 3.81 22.85
C HIS A 33 -4.28 5.20 23.06
N SER A 34 -3.69 5.43 24.24
CA SER A 34 -2.99 6.69 24.58
C SER A 34 -1.49 6.64 24.28
N LYS A 35 -0.98 5.49 23.86
CA LYS A 35 0.44 5.25 23.54
C LYS A 35 0.56 4.34 22.33
N PHE A 36 1.73 4.37 21.68
CA PHE A 36 2.05 3.40 20.62
C PHE A 36 1.80 1.98 21.11
N PRO A 37 1.16 1.13 20.28
CA PRO A 37 1.04 -0.29 20.58
C PRO A 37 2.43 -0.94 20.65
N SER A 38 2.64 -1.78 21.65
CA SER A 38 3.85 -2.59 21.75
C SER A 38 3.81 -3.76 20.75
N PRO A 39 4.94 -4.42 20.48
CA PRO A 39 4.95 -5.65 19.67
C PRO A 39 3.99 -6.72 20.20
N ASP A 40 3.80 -6.83 21.51
CA ASP A 40 2.83 -7.78 22.09
C ASP A 40 1.40 -7.44 21.68
N VAL A 41 1.02 -6.17 21.73
CA VAL A 41 -0.30 -5.71 21.23
C VAL A 41 -0.46 -6.01 19.73
N LEU A 42 0.58 -5.85 18.93
CA LEU A 42 0.54 -6.20 17.50
C LEU A 42 0.35 -7.71 17.31
N ASN A 43 1.00 -8.55 18.10
CA ASN A 43 0.81 -10.00 18.08
C ASN A 43 -0.59 -10.41 18.57
N GLU A 44 -1.18 -9.71 19.53
CA GLU A 44 -2.58 -9.92 19.93
C GLU A 44 -3.55 -9.59 18.80
N LEU A 45 -3.27 -8.52 17.99
CA LEU A 45 -4.09 -8.19 16.84
C LEU A 45 -4.05 -9.30 15.77
N THR A 46 -2.90 -9.96 15.54
CA THR A 46 -2.85 -11.10 14.61
C THR A 46 -3.80 -12.21 15.03
N SER A 47 -3.81 -12.57 16.31
CA SER A 47 -4.71 -13.60 16.86
C SER A 47 -6.17 -13.19 16.83
N ARG A 48 -6.48 -11.88 16.94
CA ARG A 48 -7.85 -11.35 16.89
C ARG A 48 -8.45 -11.37 15.49
N TYR A 49 -7.64 -11.03 14.49
CA TYR A 49 -8.13 -10.83 13.12
C TYR A 49 -7.90 -12.02 12.20
N HIS A 50 -7.02 -12.95 12.56
CA HIS A 50 -6.77 -14.17 11.82
C HIS A 50 -7.07 -15.40 12.66
N LYS A 51 -7.96 -16.27 12.20
CA LYS A 51 -8.24 -17.55 12.86
C LYS A 51 -6.99 -18.43 12.94
N GLN A 52 -6.12 -18.31 11.95
CA GLN A 52 -4.87 -19.04 11.85
C GLN A 52 -3.82 -18.11 11.25
N TRP A 53 -3.01 -17.50 12.12
CA TRP A 53 -1.93 -16.65 11.70
C TRP A 53 -0.75 -17.47 11.19
N THR A 54 -0.31 -17.20 9.96
CA THR A 54 0.83 -17.86 9.32
C THR A 54 1.97 -16.89 9.00
N GLY A 55 1.80 -15.61 9.33
CA GLY A 55 2.83 -14.59 9.16
C GLY A 55 3.84 -14.58 10.32
N PRO A 56 4.84 -13.69 10.23
CA PRO A 56 5.89 -13.58 11.24
C PRO A 56 5.36 -12.96 12.56
N VAL A 57 6.13 -13.15 13.64
CA VAL A 57 5.90 -12.54 14.95
C VAL A 57 6.56 -11.16 14.99
N PHE A 58 5.90 -10.17 15.59
CA PHE A 58 6.51 -8.85 15.83
C PHE A 58 7.35 -8.89 17.11
N LYS A 59 8.58 -8.40 17.02
CA LYS A 59 9.53 -8.38 18.14
C LYS A 59 10.17 -7.00 18.24
N GLY A 60 10.22 -6.44 19.45
CA GLY A 60 10.83 -5.14 19.69
C GLY A 60 12.31 -5.10 19.30
N GLN A 61 12.75 -4.01 18.71
CA GLN A 61 14.16 -3.84 18.32
C GLN A 61 15.10 -3.97 19.52
N SER A 62 14.67 -3.50 20.69
CA SER A 62 15.41 -3.60 21.96
C SER A 62 15.63 -5.04 22.45
N GLN A 63 14.94 -6.02 21.89
CA GLN A 63 15.04 -7.45 22.24
C GLN A 63 16.01 -8.21 21.34
N PHE A 64 16.61 -7.57 20.34
CA PHE A 64 17.70 -8.17 19.54
C PHE A 64 19.05 -7.93 20.19
N SER A 65 19.99 -8.82 19.91
CA SER A 65 21.37 -8.62 20.32
C SER A 65 21.96 -7.38 19.65
N GLU A 66 22.86 -6.67 20.33
CA GLU A 66 23.63 -5.57 19.74
C GLU A 66 24.51 -6.03 18.56
N ASP A 67 24.85 -7.31 18.53
CA ASP A 67 25.63 -7.95 17.47
C ASP A 67 24.77 -8.43 16.29
N GLU A 68 23.44 -8.20 16.29
CA GLU A 68 22.57 -8.56 15.17
C GLU A 68 22.85 -7.66 13.96
N GLN A 69 23.46 -8.23 12.92
CA GLN A 69 23.85 -7.53 11.70
C GLN A 69 23.20 -8.10 10.44
N ARG A 70 22.35 -9.12 10.59
CA ARG A 70 21.65 -9.69 9.43
C ARG A 70 20.75 -8.65 8.78
N TYR A 71 20.59 -8.81 7.50
CA TYR A 71 19.67 -7.95 6.74
C TYR A 71 18.21 -8.20 7.19
N TYR A 72 17.40 -7.15 7.21
CA TYR A 72 16.04 -7.19 7.72
C TYR A 72 15.21 -8.33 7.11
N GLU A 73 15.24 -8.50 5.79
CA GLU A 73 14.51 -9.54 5.09
C GLU A 73 15.02 -10.94 5.43
N THR A 74 16.32 -11.07 5.76
CA THR A 74 16.92 -12.32 6.20
C THR A 74 16.41 -12.73 7.59
N ILE A 75 16.31 -11.78 8.51
CA ILE A 75 15.73 -12.04 9.84
C ILE A 75 14.29 -12.55 9.72
N ILE A 76 13.48 -11.92 8.87
CA ILE A 76 12.09 -12.34 8.65
C ILE A 76 12.04 -13.75 8.08
N SER A 77 12.88 -14.07 7.08
CA SER A 77 12.88 -15.36 6.42
C SER A 77 13.40 -16.50 7.32
N GLU A 78 14.46 -16.25 8.09
CA GLU A 78 15.12 -17.27 8.89
C GLU A 78 14.44 -17.49 10.26
N ASP A 79 14.05 -16.39 10.91
CA ASP A 79 13.53 -16.45 12.28
C ASP A 79 12.00 -16.36 12.35
N GLY A 80 11.32 -15.97 11.25
CA GLY A 80 9.90 -15.70 11.26
C GLY A 80 9.54 -14.50 12.13
N VAL A 81 10.43 -13.51 12.22
CA VAL A 81 10.29 -12.34 13.11
C VAL A 81 10.43 -11.04 12.34
N VAL A 82 9.52 -10.10 12.57
CA VAL A 82 9.61 -8.72 12.08
C VAL A 82 10.21 -7.83 13.18
N PRO A 83 11.45 -7.36 13.01
CA PRO A 83 12.03 -6.35 13.89
C PRO A 83 11.18 -5.07 13.89
N THR A 84 10.74 -4.61 15.04
CA THR A 84 9.80 -3.50 15.19
C THR A 84 10.35 -2.52 16.22
N ARG A 85 10.72 -1.31 15.77
CA ARG A 85 11.16 -0.25 16.68
C ARG A 85 9.96 0.29 17.45
N GLU A 86 10.14 0.41 18.75
CA GLU A 86 9.15 1.00 19.62
C GLU A 86 8.96 2.49 19.30
N GLN A 87 7.75 2.99 19.37
CA GLN A 87 7.38 4.40 19.11
C GLN A 87 7.70 4.90 17.70
N SER A 88 7.85 4.00 16.73
CA SER A 88 8.06 4.33 15.32
C SER A 88 6.75 4.19 14.53
N TRP A 89 6.28 5.27 13.91
CA TRP A 89 5.15 5.23 13.00
C TRP A 89 5.41 4.36 11.78
N HIS A 90 6.64 4.41 11.26
CA HIS A 90 7.07 3.60 10.13
C HIS A 90 6.88 2.10 10.41
N ASP A 91 7.44 1.65 11.54
CA ASP A 91 7.40 0.23 11.91
C ASP A 91 5.99 -0.20 12.33
N LEU A 92 5.22 0.69 12.99
CA LEU A 92 3.82 0.44 13.25
C LEU A 92 3.05 0.20 11.96
N PHE A 93 3.14 1.09 10.98
CA PHE A 93 2.42 0.90 9.72
C PHE A 93 2.91 -0.32 8.95
N ASN A 94 4.22 -0.62 8.96
CA ASN A 94 4.72 -1.87 8.38
C ASN A 94 4.07 -3.11 9.05
N ALA A 95 3.99 -3.14 10.38
CA ALA A 95 3.31 -4.21 11.10
C ALA A 95 1.81 -4.30 10.75
N LEU A 96 1.12 -3.15 10.58
CA LEU A 96 -0.28 -3.12 10.18
C LEU A 96 -0.49 -3.57 8.73
N ILE A 97 0.48 -3.38 7.84
CA ILE A 97 0.44 -3.93 6.48
C ILE A 97 0.66 -5.46 6.51
N TRP A 98 1.59 -5.94 7.31
CA TRP A 98 1.74 -7.38 7.55
C TRP A 98 0.44 -8.02 8.05
N LEU A 99 -0.21 -7.39 9.02
CA LEU A 99 -1.50 -7.85 9.58
C LEU A 99 -2.60 -7.92 8.51
N GLN A 100 -2.66 -6.96 7.59
CA GLN A 100 -3.71 -6.89 6.57
C GLN A 100 -3.43 -7.79 5.35
N PHE A 101 -2.16 -7.95 4.97
CA PHE A 101 -1.75 -8.56 3.70
C PHE A 101 -0.58 -9.54 3.89
N PRO A 102 -0.72 -10.56 4.76
CA PRO A 102 0.38 -11.45 5.12
C PRO A 102 0.93 -12.27 3.94
N LYS A 103 0.08 -12.73 3.02
CA LYS A 103 0.51 -13.52 1.84
C LYS A 103 1.35 -12.68 0.89
N THR A 104 0.90 -11.46 0.61
CA THR A 104 1.64 -10.54 -0.25
C THR A 104 2.96 -10.15 0.39
N LYS A 105 2.98 -9.80 1.69
CA LYS A 105 4.22 -9.47 2.40
C LYS A 105 5.20 -10.63 2.43
N SER A 106 4.73 -11.86 2.65
CA SER A 106 5.57 -13.06 2.59
C SER A 106 6.16 -13.26 1.19
N LEU A 107 5.35 -13.14 0.14
CA LEU A 107 5.82 -13.20 -1.25
C LEU A 107 6.91 -12.15 -1.52
N LEU A 108 6.72 -10.90 -1.09
CA LEU A 108 7.74 -9.85 -1.28
C LEU A 108 9.04 -10.19 -0.57
N ASN A 109 8.97 -10.74 0.65
CA ASN A 109 10.14 -11.19 1.39
C ASN A 109 10.85 -12.35 0.67
N GLU A 110 10.13 -13.37 0.22
CA GLU A 110 10.68 -14.50 -0.56
C GLU A 110 11.41 -14.02 -1.83
N LEU A 111 10.83 -13.06 -2.55
CA LEU A 111 11.45 -12.48 -3.74
C LEU A 111 12.72 -11.68 -3.41
N HIS A 112 12.76 -10.98 -2.27
CA HIS A 112 13.98 -10.35 -1.78
C HIS A 112 15.07 -11.37 -1.48
N ILE A 113 14.73 -12.44 -0.74
CA ILE A 113 15.68 -13.50 -0.37
C ILE A 113 16.22 -14.22 -1.61
N SER A 114 15.35 -14.60 -2.55
CA SER A 114 15.75 -15.21 -3.81
C SER A 114 16.80 -14.37 -4.57
N ASP A 115 16.65 -13.05 -4.60
CA ASP A 115 17.65 -12.17 -5.24
C ASP A 115 18.92 -12.02 -4.39
N ILE A 116 18.80 -12.01 -3.06
CA ILE A 116 19.96 -11.95 -2.16
C ILE A 116 20.82 -13.19 -2.31
N GLU A 117 20.21 -14.35 -2.35
CA GLU A 117 20.89 -15.64 -2.54
C GLU A 117 21.60 -15.73 -3.91
N ALA A 118 20.92 -15.24 -4.96
CA ALA A 118 21.45 -15.32 -6.33
C ALA A 118 22.52 -14.27 -6.64
N TYR A 119 22.42 -13.06 -6.06
CA TYR A 119 23.20 -11.89 -6.47
C TYR A 119 23.91 -11.17 -5.31
N GLY A 120 23.69 -11.60 -4.08
CA GLY A 120 24.20 -10.94 -2.88
C GLY A 120 23.35 -9.75 -2.41
N VAL A 121 23.68 -9.25 -1.23
CA VAL A 121 22.96 -8.13 -0.59
C VAL A 121 23.17 -6.82 -1.35
N ASN A 122 24.37 -6.55 -1.82
CA ASN A 122 24.77 -5.31 -2.49
C ASN A 122 25.56 -5.57 -3.79
N PRO A 123 25.29 -4.78 -4.87
CA PRO A 123 24.21 -3.78 -5.01
C PRO A 123 22.82 -4.44 -5.09
N ARG A 124 21.77 -3.70 -4.71
CA ARG A 124 20.39 -4.17 -4.88
C ARG A 124 20.08 -4.38 -6.36
N THR A 125 19.42 -5.50 -6.69
CA THR A 125 18.90 -5.75 -8.04
C THR A 125 17.79 -4.76 -8.41
N ALA A 126 17.54 -4.61 -9.70
CA ALA A 126 16.42 -3.77 -10.18
C ALA A 126 15.06 -4.31 -9.69
N ARG A 127 14.91 -5.64 -9.55
CA ARG A 127 13.72 -6.28 -8.99
C ARG A 127 13.54 -5.89 -7.52
N ARG A 128 14.58 -6.02 -6.68
CA ARG A 128 14.54 -5.63 -5.27
C ARG A 128 14.19 -4.15 -5.08
N ASN A 129 14.69 -3.26 -5.94
CA ASN A 129 14.29 -1.85 -5.90
C ASN A 129 12.80 -1.64 -6.19
N ARG A 130 12.21 -2.39 -7.15
CA ARG A 130 10.79 -2.32 -7.44
C ARG A 130 9.93 -2.88 -6.32
N ILE A 131 10.36 -3.99 -5.71
CA ILE A 131 9.69 -4.59 -4.54
C ILE A 131 9.69 -3.57 -3.39
N THR A 132 10.85 -2.99 -3.05
CA THR A 132 10.94 -1.94 -2.02
C THR A 132 10.04 -0.75 -2.34
N HIS A 133 10.01 -0.26 -3.59
CA HIS A 133 9.12 0.82 -3.97
C HIS A 133 7.64 0.48 -3.78
N PHE A 134 7.24 -0.77 -4.00
CA PHE A 134 5.86 -1.19 -3.77
C PHE A 134 5.57 -1.34 -2.28
N ASP A 135 6.47 -1.94 -1.53
CA ASP A 135 6.35 -2.14 -0.08
C ASP A 135 6.29 -0.82 0.70
N GLU A 136 7.00 0.20 0.22
CA GLU A 136 7.00 1.52 0.86
C GLU A 136 5.94 2.48 0.32
N CYS A 137 5.71 2.47 -0.99
CA CYS A 137 4.89 3.48 -1.66
C CYS A 137 3.70 2.89 -2.44
N GLY A 138 3.38 1.61 -2.27
CA GLY A 138 2.34 0.92 -3.02
C GLY A 138 0.93 1.42 -2.72
N VAL A 139 0.13 1.54 -3.78
CA VAL A 139 -1.32 1.70 -3.70
C VAL A 139 -1.95 0.62 -4.55
N VAL A 140 -2.84 -0.16 -3.98
CA VAL A 140 -3.55 -1.20 -4.70
C VAL A 140 -4.91 -0.67 -5.09
N LEU A 141 -5.23 -0.81 -6.36
CA LEU A 141 -6.56 -0.51 -6.88
C LEU A 141 -7.29 -1.84 -7.06
N ALA A 142 -8.19 -2.15 -6.14
CA ALA A 142 -9.08 -3.28 -6.27
C ALA A 142 -10.17 -2.94 -7.29
N ILE A 143 -10.15 -3.66 -8.41
CA ILE A 143 -11.10 -3.49 -9.51
C ILE A 143 -12.07 -4.65 -9.46
N GLU A 144 -13.29 -4.37 -9.06
CA GLU A 144 -14.33 -5.39 -9.01
C GLU A 144 -14.65 -5.86 -10.44
N GLU A 145 -14.68 -7.17 -10.66
CA GLU A 145 -14.96 -7.73 -11.97
C GLU A 145 -16.26 -7.16 -12.53
N PRO A 146 -16.19 -6.43 -13.66
CA PRO A 146 -17.36 -5.78 -14.20
C PRO A 146 -18.32 -6.80 -14.79
N ARG A 147 -19.59 -6.41 -14.89
CA ARG A 147 -20.50 -7.10 -15.81
C ARG A 147 -19.94 -7.00 -17.24
N PRO A 148 -20.17 -7.98 -18.12
CA PRO A 148 -19.55 -8.01 -19.46
C PRO A 148 -19.62 -6.69 -20.25
N SER A 149 -20.68 -5.91 -20.08
CA SER A 149 -20.87 -4.61 -20.71
C SER A 149 -20.03 -3.46 -20.13
N GLY A 150 -19.35 -3.69 -19.02
CA GLY A 150 -18.55 -2.65 -18.31
C GLY A 150 -17.03 -2.75 -18.47
N VAL A 151 -16.51 -3.84 -19.05
CA VAL A 151 -15.07 -4.13 -19.14
C VAL A 151 -14.31 -3.02 -19.87
N GLU A 152 -14.74 -2.67 -21.08
CA GLU A 152 -14.07 -1.67 -21.92
C GLU A 152 -13.98 -0.31 -21.20
N SER A 153 -15.03 0.08 -20.50
CA SER A 153 -15.10 1.32 -19.75
C SER A 153 -14.10 1.39 -18.59
N LEU A 154 -13.84 0.27 -17.89
CA LEU A 154 -12.85 0.19 -16.82
C LEU A 154 -11.41 0.15 -17.37
N GLU A 155 -11.18 -0.54 -18.47
CA GLU A 155 -9.87 -0.53 -19.14
C GLU A 155 -9.51 0.88 -19.63
N VAL A 156 -10.48 1.63 -20.17
CA VAL A 156 -10.27 3.03 -20.55
C VAL A 156 -9.91 3.88 -19.32
N PHE A 157 -10.61 3.71 -18.21
CA PHE A 157 -10.29 4.44 -16.96
C PHE A 157 -8.87 4.13 -16.47
N LEU A 158 -8.46 2.87 -16.45
CA LEU A 158 -7.11 2.48 -16.04
C LEU A 158 -6.04 2.99 -17.02
N GLN A 159 -6.36 3.03 -18.33
CA GLN A 159 -5.47 3.63 -19.30
C GLN A 159 -5.33 5.14 -19.10
N GLN A 160 -6.42 5.86 -18.83
CA GLN A 160 -6.40 7.29 -18.50
C GLN A 160 -5.54 7.56 -17.25
N LEU A 161 -5.65 6.69 -16.24
CA LEU A 161 -4.79 6.76 -15.05
C LEU A 161 -3.31 6.55 -15.42
N ALA A 162 -3.00 5.59 -16.30
CA ALA A 162 -1.65 5.29 -16.76
C ALA A 162 -1.06 6.40 -17.64
N THR A 163 -1.89 7.18 -18.32
CA THR A 163 -1.51 8.30 -19.20
C THR A 163 -1.59 9.66 -18.51
N HIS A 164 -1.87 9.69 -17.21
CA HIS A 164 -1.92 10.90 -16.38
C HIS A 164 -3.03 11.89 -16.80
N GLU A 165 -4.15 11.37 -17.26
CA GLU A 165 -5.35 12.16 -17.57
C GLU A 165 -6.14 12.51 -16.30
N TRP A 166 -5.49 13.26 -15.40
CA TRP A 166 -5.95 13.44 -14.02
C TRP A 166 -7.34 14.06 -13.89
N GLU A 167 -7.69 15.01 -14.76
CA GLU A 167 -9.03 15.61 -14.76
C GLU A 167 -10.10 14.57 -15.14
N GLN A 168 -9.80 13.70 -16.10
CA GLN A 168 -10.71 12.60 -16.47
C GLN A 168 -10.88 11.61 -15.31
N VAL A 169 -9.77 11.24 -14.67
CA VAL A 169 -9.75 10.24 -13.60
C VAL A 169 -10.41 10.75 -12.31
N PHE A 170 -10.09 11.97 -11.88
CA PHE A 170 -10.49 12.47 -10.56
C PHE A 170 -11.73 13.37 -10.57
N LEU A 171 -12.08 13.96 -11.70
CA LEU A 171 -13.27 14.83 -11.83
C LEU A 171 -14.37 14.14 -12.65
N ALA A 172 -14.13 13.88 -13.93
CA ALA A 172 -15.16 13.32 -14.82
C ALA A 172 -15.61 11.90 -14.37
N ASN A 173 -14.65 11.07 -13.98
CA ASN A 173 -14.89 9.68 -13.50
C ASN A 173 -14.88 9.57 -11.97
N ARG A 174 -15.09 10.67 -11.23
CA ARG A 174 -15.03 10.67 -9.76
C ARG A 174 -15.95 9.62 -9.12
N GLY A 175 -17.12 9.38 -9.70
CA GLY A 175 -18.09 8.40 -9.19
C GLY A 175 -17.65 6.94 -9.27
N ARG A 176 -16.59 6.62 -10.03
CA ARG A 176 -16.05 5.25 -10.10
C ARG A 176 -15.22 4.88 -8.88
N TRP A 177 -14.58 5.87 -8.24
CA TRP A 177 -13.82 5.66 -7.03
C TRP A 177 -14.74 5.18 -5.89
N HIS A 178 -14.29 4.17 -5.17
CA HIS A 178 -15.02 3.48 -4.09
C HIS A 178 -16.29 2.73 -4.52
N ALA A 179 -16.72 2.86 -5.77
CA ALA A 179 -17.84 2.09 -6.34
C ALA A 179 -17.36 0.92 -7.23
N GLU A 180 -16.46 1.19 -8.16
CA GLU A 180 -15.90 0.22 -9.11
C GLU A 180 -14.40 0.03 -8.90
N VAL A 181 -13.73 1.05 -8.36
CA VAL A 181 -12.28 1.11 -8.11
C VAL A 181 -12.05 1.48 -6.65
N THR A 182 -11.70 0.52 -5.84
CA THR A 182 -11.45 0.75 -4.41
C THR A 182 -9.94 0.83 -4.14
N PRO A 183 -9.42 2.00 -3.72
CA PRO A 183 -8.00 2.18 -3.45
C PRO A 183 -7.64 1.75 -2.03
N TYR A 184 -6.54 1.02 -1.89
CA TYR A 184 -5.93 0.63 -0.63
C TYR A 184 -4.48 1.10 -0.57
N VAL A 185 -4.07 1.74 0.50
CA VAL A 185 -2.65 2.05 0.74
C VAL A 185 -1.98 0.78 1.25
N PHE A 186 -1.09 0.22 0.45
CA PHE A 186 -0.23 -0.90 0.84
C PHE A 186 1.12 -0.42 1.36
N GLY A 187 1.63 0.67 0.80
CA GLY A 187 2.93 1.22 1.17
C GLY A 187 2.93 1.83 2.57
N HIS A 188 3.67 1.22 3.49
CA HIS A 188 3.71 1.66 4.88
C HIS A 188 4.36 3.05 5.04
N ALA A 189 5.35 3.44 4.21
CA ALA A 189 5.90 4.78 4.23
C ALA A 189 4.90 5.82 3.71
N ASN A 190 4.01 5.47 2.78
CA ASN A 190 2.92 6.36 2.39
C ASN A 190 1.95 6.61 3.54
N LEU A 191 1.59 5.58 4.32
CA LEU A 191 0.74 5.76 5.52
C LEU A 191 1.42 6.69 6.53
N GLU A 192 2.72 6.54 6.73
CA GLU A 192 3.52 7.42 7.59
C GLU A 192 3.47 8.87 7.10
N MET A 193 3.71 9.12 5.81
CA MET A 193 3.61 10.46 5.22
C MET A 193 2.18 11.03 5.26
N MET A 194 1.16 10.18 5.25
CA MET A 194 -0.25 10.57 5.36
C MET A 194 -0.69 10.94 6.78
N LEU A 195 0.16 10.83 7.79
CA LEU A 195 -0.05 11.41 9.13
C LEU A 195 -0.08 12.95 9.09
N ASN A 196 0.68 13.54 8.17
CA ASN A 196 0.71 14.98 7.91
C ASN A 196 0.93 15.21 6.40
N PRO A 197 -0.11 15.00 5.58
CA PRO A 197 0.00 14.98 4.14
C PRO A 197 0.41 16.35 3.57
N PHE A 198 1.16 16.34 2.47
CA PHE A 198 1.63 17.53 1.78
C PHE A 198 1.42 17.42 0.27
N ILE A 199 1.28 18.55 -0.39
CA ILE A 199 1.19 18.62 -1.86
C ILE A 199 2.48 18.09 -2.48
N GLY A 200 2.34 17.06 -3.33
CA GLY A 200 3.48 16.32 -3.90
C GLY A 200 3.50 14.84 -3.50
N LEU A 201 2.74 14.46 -2.47
CA LEU A 201 2.68 13.07 -2.00
C LEU A 201 2.13 12.13 -3.08
N THR A 202 2.97 11.18 -3.50
CA THR A 202 2.71 10.29 -4.64
C THR A 202 2.97 8.85 -4.27
N GLY A 203 2.02 7.96 -4.57
CA GLY A 203 2.17 6.52 -4.46
C GLY A 203 2.53 5.85 -5.79
N LYS A 204 2.65 4.53 -5.74
CA LYS A 204 2.88 3.63 -6.88
C LYS A 204 1.72 2.66 -6.98
N TRP A 205 0.86 2.82 -7.99
CA TRP A 205 -0.32 1.98 -8.07
C TRP A 205 -0.12 0.68 -8.84
N LEU A 206 -0.80 -0.35 -8.36
CA LEU A 206 -0.99 -1.66 -8.99
C LEU A 206 -2.49 -1.96 -9.00
N ALA A 207 -3.06 -2.22 -10.19
CA ALA A 207 -4.43 -2.67 -10.29
C ALA A 207 -4.51 -4.20 -10.18
N VAL A 208 -5.49 -4.68 -9.41
CA VAL A 208 -5.80 -6.09 -9.26
C VAL A 208 -7.30 -6.33 -9.46
N SER A 209 -7.65 -7.43 -10.12
CA SER A 209 -9.05 -7.86 -10.23
C SER A 209 -9.49 -8.54 -8.94
N VAL A 210 -10.69 -8.21 -8.48
CA VAL A 210 -11.37 -8.87 -7.36
C VAL A 210 -12.76 -9.32 -7.80
N PRO A 211 -13.32 -10.40 -7.21
CA PRO A 211 -14.60 -10.96 -7.65
C PRO A 211 -15.76 -9.98 -7.44
N GLN A 212 -16.84 -10.18 -8.21
CA GLN A 212 -18.11 -9.45 -8.02
C GLN A 212 -18.62 -9.61 -6.59
N GLY A 213 -19.14 -8.52 -6.03
CA GLY A 213 -19.63 -8.48 -4.65
C GLY A 213 -18.54 -8.15 -3.62
N PHE A 214 -17.30 -7.94 -4.04
CA PHE A 214 -16.19 -7.55 -3.16
C PHE A 214 -16.52 -6.32 -2.30
N SER A 215 -17.12 -5.30 -2.89
CA SER A 215 -17.50 -4.07 -2.18
C SER A 215 -18.54 -4.29 -1.07
N GLY A 216 -19.34 -5.38 -1.15
CA GLY A 216 -20.30 -5.77 -0.14
C GLY A 216 -19.76 -6.63 1.01
N LEU A 217 -18.51 -7.09 0.92
CA LEU A 217 -17.86 -7.84 1.99
C LEU A 217 -17.51 -6.93 3.18
N ASP A 218 -17.38 -7.52 4.37
CA ASP A 218 -16.80 -6.80 5.49
C ASP A 218 -15.31 -6.46 5.23
N LYS A 219 -14.77 -5.52 5.98
CA LYS A 219 -13.41 -4.98 5.75
C LYS A 219 -12.31 -6.03 5.84
N TRP A 220 -12.45 -7.03 6.69
CA TRP A 220 -11.46 -8.10 6.83
C TRP A 220 -11.55 -9.13 5.73
N GLN A 221 -12.76 -9.45 5.31
CA GLN A 221 -13.01 -10.26 4.12
C GLN A 221 -12.46 -9.58 2.87
N GLN A 222 -12.68 -8.27 2.70
CA GLN A 222 -12.09 -7.50 1.61
C GLN A 222 -10.57 -7.60 1.61
N ARG A 223 -9.90 -7.47 2.76
CA ARG A 223 -8.44 -7.58 2.87
C ARG A 223 -7.94 -8.97 2.52
N ALA A 224 -8.61 -10.01 2.98
CA ALA A 224 -8.23 -11.38 2.67
C ALA A 224 -8.33 -11.68 1.16
N VAL A 225 -9.44 -11.29 0.52
CA VAL A 225 -9.62 -11.43 -0.94
C VAL A 225 -8.59 -10.60 -1.70
N LEU A 226 -8.32 -9.39 -1.23
CA LEU A 226 -7.35 -8.50 -1.88
C LEU A 226 -5.92 -9.02 -1.74
N ASP A 227 -5.55 -9.61 -0.61
CA ASP A 227 -4.24 -10.20 -0.38
C ASP A 227 -3.99 -11.38 -1.33
N ASP A 228 -4.99 -12.25 -1.52
CA ASP A 228 -4.93 -13.32 -2.51
C ASP A 228 -4.80 -12.77 -3.93
N ALA A 229 -5.59 -11.78 -4.29
CA ALA A 229 -5.56 -11.16 -5.61
C ALA A 229 -4.21 -10.44 -5.89
N MET A 230 -3.64 -9.76 -4.90
CA MET A 230 -2.34 -9.10 -5.03
C MET A 230 -1.22 -10.11 -5.25
N SER A 231 -1.12 -11.14 -4.41
CA SER A 231 -0.07 -12.15 -4.53
C SER A 231 -0.16 -12.90 -5.86
N ALA A 232 -1.35 -13.27 -6.29
CA ALA A 232 -1.58 -13.88 -7.60
C ALA A 232 -1.20 -12.93 -8.76
N ARG A 233 -1.58 -11.64 -8.68
CA ARG A 233 -1.26 -10.64 -9.71
C ARG A 233 0.24 -10.38 -9.80
N ILE A 234 0.94 -10.25 -8.68
CA ILE A 234 2.39 -10.06 -8.65
C ILE A 234 3.08 -11.26 -9.31
N SER A 235 2.67 -12.49 -8.98
CA SER A 235 3.21 -13.72 -9.59
C SER A 235 2.94 -13.78 -11.10
N ALA A 236 1.73 -13.47 -11.54
CA ALA A 236 1.35 -13.43 -12.95
C ALA A 236 2.10 -12.35 -13.77
N LEU A 237 2.56 -11.30 -13.11
CA LEU A 237 3.36 -10.22 -13.70
C LEU A 237 4.87 -10.45 -13.59
N ASP A 238 5.28 -11.71 -13.57
CA ASP A 238 6.68 -12.12 -13.50
C ASP A 238 7.41 -11.54 -12.27
N ALA A 239 6.71 -11.52 -11.14
CA ALA A 239 7.27 -11.19 -9.84
C ALA A 239 8.13 -9.91 -9.85
N PHE A 240 7.60 -8.82 -10.38
CA PHE A 240 8.27 -7.52 -10.55
C PHE A 240 9.44 -7.48 -11.56
N GLN A 241 9.62 -8.47 -12.41
CA GLN A 241 10.63 -8.40 -13.50
C GLN A 241 10.20 -7.45 -14.63
N ILE A 242 8.87 -7.33 -14.89
CA ILE A 242 8.34 -6.47 -15.95
C ILE A 242 8.52 -4.99 -15.61
N THR A 243 8.92 -4.17 -16.59
CA THR A 243 9.04 -2.72 -16.48
C THR A 243 8.32 -2.02 -17.63
N PRO A 244 7.63 -0.89 -17.38
CA PRO A 244 7.30 -0.28 -16.08
C PRO A 244 6.00 -0.87 -15.53
N LEU A 245 6.08 -1.61 -14.41
CA LEU A 245 4.92 -2.19 -13.76
C LEU A 245 4.15 -1.16 -12.92
N LEU A 246 4.87 -0.45 -12.06
CA LEU A 246 4.32 0.51 -11.11
C LEU A 246 4.28 1.92 -11.69
N LYS A 247 3.13 2.57 -11.61
CA LYS A 247 2.88 3.91 -12.14
C LYS A 247 2.57 4.90 -11.01
N PRO A 248 2.90 6.19 -11.16
CA PRO A 248 2.62 7.17 -10.12
C PRO A 248 1.13 7.43 -9.95
N LEU A 249 0.72 7.67 -8.70
CA LEU A 249 -0.62 8.12 -8.33
C LEU A 249 -0.50 9.30 -7.37
N PRO A 250 -1.00 10.49 -7.69
CA PRO A 250 -1.14 11.59 -6.73
C PRO A 250 -2.13 11.20 -5.63
N LEU A 251 -1.62 10.88 -4.42
CA LEU A 251 -2.45 10.30 -3.34
C LEU A 251 -3.56 11.22 -2.89
N LEU A 252 -3.28 12.51 -2.79
CA LEU A 252 -4.28 13.49 -2.36
C LEU A 252 -5.35 13.75 -3.43
N GLY A 253 -5.15 13.25 -4.66
CA GLY A 253 -6.16 13.27 -5.72
C GLY A 253 -7.26 12.22 -5.52
N VAL A 254 -6.97 11.12 -4.84
CA VAL A 254 -7.95 10.07 -4.58
C VAL A 254 -9.12 10.66 -3.77
N PRO A 255 -10.37 10.49 -4.20
CA PRO A 255 -11.53 11.02 -3.48
C PRO A 255 -11.52 10.63 -2.01
N LEU A 256 -11.90 11.55 -1.13
CA LEU A 256 -11.93 11.43 0.33
C LEU A 256 -10.55 11.46 1.03
N TRP A 257 -9.43 11.33 0.32
CA TRP A 257 -8.11 11.26 0.96
C TRP A 257 -7.52 12.64 1.31
N HIS A 258 -8.13 13.69 0.81
CA HIS A 258 -7.76 15.09 1.07
C HIS A 258 -8.97 16.04 1.03
N SER A 259 -8.83 17.22 1.60
CA SER A 259 -9.83 18.28 1.51
C SER A 259 -9.13 19.66 1.53
N PRO A 260 -9.55 20.60 0.70
CA PRO A 260 -10.59 20.50 -0.35
C PRO A 260 -10.11 19.76 -1.61
N GLN A 261 -11.04 19.18 -2.35
CA GLN A 261 -10.81 18.53 -3.66
C GLN A 261 -11.74 19.13 -4.71
N ASP A 262 -11.63 20.45 -4.92
CA ASP A 262 -12.37 21.20 -5.94
C ASP A 262 -11.65 21.19 -7.30
N ALA A 263 -12.26 21.77 -8.33
CA ALA A 263 -11.67 21.85 -9.67
C ALA A 263 -10.32 22.59 -9.67
N LYS A 264 -10.15 23.63 -8.84
CA LYS A 264 -8.91 24.38 -8.73
C LYS A 264 -7.78 23.53 -8.17
N PHE A 265 -8.08 22.65 -7.21
CA PHE A 265 -7.11 21.70 -6.68
C PHE A 265 -6.56 20.78 -7.78
N TYR A 266 -7.43 20.19 -8.61
CA TYR A 266 -7.02 19.27 -9.67
C TYR A 266 -6.34 19.97 -10.87
N GLN A 267 -6.47 21.28 -11.01
CA GLN A 267 -5.76 22.09 -12.01
C GLN A 267 -4.32 22.40 -11.62
N ASN A 268 -3.88 22.05 -10.41
CA ASN A 268 -2.50 22.25 -9.95
C ASN A 268 -1.54 21.31 -10.70
N LYS A 269 -0.96 21.77 -11.82
CA LYS A 269 -0.05 21.00 -12.67
C LYS A 269 1.31 20.70 -12.03
N ASP A 270 1.67 21.36 -10.94
CA ASP A 270 2.88 21.04 -10.18
C ASP A 270 2.70 19.74 -9.39
N TYR A 271 1.48 19.40 -9.05
CA TYR A 271 1.12 18.15 -8.41
C TYR A 271 0.53 17.13 -9.38
N PHE A 272 -0.51 17.49 -10.12
CA PHE A 272 -1.16 16.66 -11.14
C PHE A 272 -0.43 16.77 -12.48
N ARG A 273 0.82 16.31 -12.48
CA ARG A 273 1.72 16.45 -13.64
C ARG A 273 1.23 15.61 -14.80
N PRO A 274 0.99 16.20 -15.99
CA PRO A 274 0.72 15.42 -17.18
C PRO A 274 1.95 14.62 -17.61
N LEU A 275 1.79 13.66 -18.51
CA LEU A 275 2.93 13.02 -19.14
C LEU A 275 3.85 14.06 -19.79
N ARG A 276 5.16 13.85 -19.66
CA ARG A 276 6.15 14.71 -20.32
C ARG A 276 5.95 14.64 -21.83
N GLN A 277 6.11 15.77 -22.51
CA GLN A 277 6.07 15.82 -23.96
C GLN A 277 7.11 14.85 -24.54
N GLY A 278 6.71 14.00 -25.50
CA GLY A 278 7.55 12.96 -26.09
C GLY A 278 7.74 11.69 -25.24
N ALA A 279 7.19 11.62 -24.04
CA ALA A 279 7.16 10.38 -23.28
C ALA A 279 6.32 9.33 -24.02
N LYS A 280 6.85 8.10 -24.14
CA LYS A 280 6.05 6.99 -24.64
C LYS A 280 4.92 6.70 -23.65
N PRO A 281 3.64 6.66 -24.09
CA PRO A 281 2.54 6.30 -23.20
C PRO A 281 2.80 4.93 -22.58
N THR A 282 2.65 4.84 -21.28
CA THR A 282 2.72 3.57 -20.60
C THR A 282 1.42 2.81 -20.83
N LYS A 283 1.50 1.64 -21.47
CA LYS A 283 0.33 0.80 -21.64
C LYS A 283 -0.04 0.14 -20.32
N GLN A 284 -1.32 0.19 -19.98
CA GLN A 284 -1.84 -0.58 -18.86
C GLN A 284 -1.87 -2.07 -19.23
N LEU A 285 -1.36 -2.91 -18.32
CA LEU A 285 -1.42 -4.36 -18.50
C LEU A 285 -2.85 -4.84 -18.26
N PRO A 286 -3.38 -5.74 -19.12
CA PRO A 286 -4.73 -6.27 -18.96
C PRO A 286 -4.95 -6.86 -17.57
N LEU A 287 -6.13 -6.66 -17.00
CA LEU A 287 -6.53 -7.25 -15.73
C LEU A 287 -7.23 -8.60 -15.95
N TRP A 288 -8.01 -8.67 -17.00
CA TRP A 288 -8.77 -9.85 -17.37
C TRP A 288 -8.11 -10.45 -18.61
N VAL A 289 -7.64 -11.69 -18.48
CA VAL A 289 -7.03 -12.47 -19.56
C VAL A 289 -7.87 -13.72 -19.80
#